data_c91a9c24d5e81a9b08da4fd88a960ba9
#
_entry.id   c91a9c24d5e81a9b08da4fd88a960ba9
#
_cell.length_a   1.000
_cell.length_b   1.000
_cell.length_c   1.000
_cell.angle_alpha   90.00
_cell.angle_beta   90.00
_cell.angle_gamma   90.00
#
_symmetry.space_group_name_H-M   'P 1'
#
loop_
_entity.id
_entity.type
_entity.pdbx_description
1 polymer ?
#
loop_
_entity_poly.entity_id
_entity_poly.type
_entity_poly.pdbx_seq_one_letter_code
_entity_poly.pdbx_strand_id
1 'polypeptide(L)'
;MKILFLFCDMLRANKLNLINPEINSHTCFDEWIRNFGGCTYTNCYTPSPDTPRSLACLYTGLYPKNNGCKTRIEWPAFYLKPEINTMFKYLNEENFNTFTTFTKAEIKTGILSKEDLRRVTNYNSIFDLYKSDVIKQSLDNSLFFL
;
A
#
# COMPACT_ATOMS: atom_id res chain seq x y z
N MET A 1 14.51 -12.42 0.37
CA MET A 1 13.71 -11.73 -0.69
C MET A 1 13.38 -10.32 -0.21
N LYS A 2 13.36 -9.32 -1.10
CA LYS A 2 12.93 -7.95 -0.79
C LYS A 2 11.68 -7.63 -1.60
N ILE A 3 10.70 -7.03 -0.98
CA ILE A 3 9.46 -6.58 -1.61
C ILE A 3 9.36 -5.07 -1.43
N LEU A 4 9.23 -4.33 -2.52
CA LEU A 4 8.95 -2.90 -2.50
C LEU A 4 7.55 -2.66 -3.05
N PHE A 5 6.68 -2.11 -2.23
CA PHE A 5 5.33 -1.74 -2.61
C PHE A 5 5.20 -0.21 -2.63
N LEU A 6 5.02 0.35 -3.82
CA LEU A 6 4.81 1.79 -4.01
C LEU A 6 3.32 2.05 -4.24
N PHE A 7 2.71 2.80 -3.36
CA PHE A 7 1.33 3.23 -3.48
C PHE A 7 1.24 4.71 -3.85
N CYS A 8 0.66 4.99 -5.00
CA CYS A 8 0.41 6.36 -5.46
C CYS A 8 -1.07 6.70 -5.27
N ASP A 9 -1.38 7.44 -4.21
CA ASP A 9 -2.76 7.90 -3.96
C ASP A 9 -3.24 8.82 -5.10
N MET A 10 -4.51 8.67 -5.46
CA MET A 10 -5.20 9.45 -6.51
C MET A 10 -4.58 9.37 -7.92
N LEU A 11 -3.63 8.49 -8.17
CA LEU A 11 -3.08 8.30 -9.50
C LEU A 11 -4.12 7.62 -10.41
N ARG A 12 -4.57 8.34 -11.41
CA ARG A 12 -5.54 7.84 -12.39
C ARG A 12 -4.82 7.20 -13.57
N ALA A 13 -5.18 5.97 -13.90
CA ALA A 13 -4.61 5.22 -15.03
C ALA A 13 -4.65 6.01 -16.36
N ASN A 14 -5.75 6.72 -16.62
CA ASN A 14 -5.90 7.53 -17.83
C ASN A 14 -5.00 8.78 -17.87
N LYS A 15 -4.19 9.04 -16.85
CA LYS A 15 -3.18 10.11 -16.83
C LYS A 15 -1.76 9.61 -17.08
N LEU A 16 -1.60 8.32 -17.28
CA LEU A 16 -0.33 7.71 -17.66
C LEU A 16 -0.32 7.46 -19.16
N ASN A 17 0.69 7.96 -19.86
CA ASN A 17 0.85 7.71 -21.29
C ASN A 17 1.00 6.21 -21.62
N LEU A 18 1.58 5.44 -20.69
CA LEU A 18 1.69 3.99 -20.79
C LEU A 18 0.35 3.28 -20.97
N ILE A 19 -0.73 3.83 -20.39
CA ILE A 19 -2.08 3.25 -20.43
C ILE A 19 -2.98 3.98 -21.42
N ASN A 20 -2.81 5.30 -21.55
CA ASN A 20 -3.55 6.12 -22.50
C ASN A 20 -2.57 6.85 -23.45
N PRO A 21 -2.26 6.27 -24.61
CA PRO A 21 -1.31 6.84 -25.56
C PRO A 21 -1.74 8.19 -26.15
N GLU A 22 -3.01 8.57 -26.06
CA GLU A 22 -3.53 9.85 -26.53
C GLU A 22 -3.03 11.05 -25.72
N ILE A 23 -2.47 10.79 -24.54
CA ILE A 23 -1.89 11.84 -23.72
C ILE A 23 -0.49 12.16 -24.24
N ASN A 24 -0.30 13.39 -24.69
CA ASN A 24 1.01 13.88 -25.17
C ASN A 24 2.03 14.17 -24.06
N SER A 25 1.73 13.87 -22.80
CA SER A 25 2.64 14.08 -21.70
C SER A 25 3.27 12.75 -21.27
N HIS A 26 4.57 12.66 -21.35
CA HIS A 26 5.34 11.58 -20.74
C HIS A 26 5.82 12.02 -19.36
N THR A 27 5.55 11.19 -18.35
CA THR A 27 6.08 11.41 -17.02
C THR A 27 7.35 10.56 -16.80
N CYS A 28 8.21 10.99 -15.88
CA CYS A 28 9.36 10.15 -15.48
C CYS A 28 8.90 8.76 -14.99
N PHE A 29 7.69 8.66 -14.49
CA PHE A 29 7.09 7.40 -14.06
C PHE A 29 6.78 6.47 -15.23
N ASP A 30 6.25 7.01 -16.35
CA ASP A 30 6.04 6.23 -17.58
C ASP A 30 7.35 5.65 -18.10
N GLU A 31 8.40 6.47 -18.14
CA GLU A 31 9.72 6.05 -18.58
C GLU A 31 10.32 4.99 -17.64
N TRP A 32 10.19 5.21 -16.34
CA TRP A 32 10.69 4.28 -15.34
C TRP A 32 10.03 2.91 -15.49
N ILE A 33 8.69 2.85 -15.60
CA ILE A 33 7.96 1.59 -15.78
C ILE A 33 8.39 0.87 -17.06
N ARG A 34 8.53 1.60 -18.18
CA ARG A 34 8.97 1.01 -19.46
C ARG A 34 10.36 0.40 -19.38
N ASN A 35 11.28 1.10 -18.70
CA ASN A 35 12.67 0.68 -18.58
C ASN A 35 12.89 -0.42 -17.54
N PHE A 36 12.01 -0.50 -16.55
CA PHE A 36 12.14 -1.48 -15.46
C PHE A 36 11.87 -2.91 -15.94
N GLY A 37 11.08 -3.08 -16.97
CA GLY A 37 10.70 -4.40 -17.52
C GLY A 37 9.85 -5.17 -16.52
N GLY A 38 8.55 -5.16 -16.69
CA GLY A 38 7.62 -5.82 -15.81
C GLY A 38 6.29 -6.08 -16.50
N CYS A 39 5.27 -6.38 -15.71
CA CYS A 39 3.91 -6.58 -16.20
C CYS A 39 3.04 -5.40 -15.82
N THR A 40 2.33 -4.83 -16.80
CA THR A 40 1.36 -3.74 -16.58
C THR A 40 -0.05 -4.28 -16.70
N TYR A 41 -0.84 -4.12 -15.64
CA TYR A 41 -2.25 -4.49 -15.64
C TYR A 41 -3.10 -3.27 -16.02
N THR A 42 -3.59 -3.22 -17.26
CA THR A 42 -4.37 -2.10 -17.77
C THR A 42 -5.82 -2.09 -17.30
N ASN A 43 -6.35 -3.26 -16.94
CA ASN A 43 -7.71 -3.46 -16.45
C ASN A 43 -7.74 -3.78 -14.95
N CYS A 44 -7.05 -2.99 -14.15
CA CYS A 44 -7.06 -3.11 -12.71
C CYS A 44 -8.11 -2.16 -12.09
N TYR A 45 -9.08 -2.71 -11.36
CA TYR A 45 -10.18 -1.95 -10.78
C TYR A 45 -10.04 -1.89 -9.27
N THR A 46 -10.24 -0.69 -8.71
CA THR A 46 -10.32 -0.53 -7.27
C THR A 46 -11.65 -1.07 -6.74
N PRO A 47 -11.66 -1.80 -5.62
CA PRO A 47 -12.90 -2.34 -5.04
C PRO A 47 -13.73 -1.29 -4.31
N SER A 48 -13.23 -0.08 -4.12
CA SER A 48 -13.90 1.03 -3.44
C SER A 48 -13.45 2.39 -3.98
N PRO A 49 -14.34 3.40 -3.96
CA PRO A 49 -14.02 4.73 -4.49
C PRO A 49 -13.20 5.61 -3.54
N ASP A 50 -12.86 5.16 -2.36
CA ASP A 50 -12.05 5.90 -1.39
C ASP A 50 -10.84 5.11 -0.92
N THR A 51 -9.78 5.85 -0.56
CA THR A 51 -8.49 5.31 -0.15
C THR A 51 -8.57 4.37 1.04
N PRO A 52 -9.25 4.69 2.16
CA PRO A 52 -9.26 3.80 3.31
C PRO A 52 -9.83 2.41 3.01
N ARG A 53 -10.97 2.34 2.33
CA ARG A 53 -11.58 1.05 2.00
C ARG A 53 -10.78 0.29 0.96
N SER A 54 -10.21 0.99 -0.03
CA SER A 54 -9.34 0.36 -1.04
C SER A 54 -8.08 -0.22 -0.42
N LEU A 55 -7.43 0.51 0.48
CA LEU A 55 -6.26 0.01 1.21
C LEU A 55 -6.61 -1.17 2.11
N ALA A 56 -7.75 -1.12 2.82
CA ALA A 56 -8.22 -2.25 3.60
C ALA A 56 -8.41 -3.51 2.74
N CYS A 57 -8.95 -3.36 1.53
CA CYS A 57 -9.07 -4.47 0.59
C CYS A 57 -7.70 -4.97 0.11
N LEU A 58 -6.78 -4.06 -0.19
CA LEU A 58 -5.42 -4.38 -0.60
C LEU A 58 -4.68 -5.17 0.47
N TYR A 59 -4.76 -4.74 1.74
CA TYR A 59 -4.06 -5.39 2.84
C TYR A 59 -4.63 -6.75 3.22
N THR A 60 -5.92 -6.96 3.00
CA THR A 60 -6.61 -8.19 3.42
C THR A 60 -6.92 -9.16 2.29
N GLY A 61 -6.86 -8.70 1.03
CA GLY A 61 -7.35 -9.47 -0.11
C GLY A 61 -8.88 -9.67 -0.13
N LEU A 62 -9.62 -8.94 0.71
CA LEU A 62 -11.06 -9.10 0.88
C LEU A 62 -11.82 -7.83 0.47
N TYR A 63 -13.03 -8.01 -0.09
CA TYR A 63 -13.94 -6.90 -0.35
C TYR A 63 -14.43 -6.22 0.93
N PRO A 64 -14.87 -4.94 0.88
CA PRO A 64 -15.31 -4.18 2.06
C PRO A 64 -16.38 -4.87 2.89
N LYS A 65 -17.30 -5.60 2.23
CA LYS A 65 -18.35 -6.38 2.90
C LYS A 65 -17.77 -7.44 3.83
N ASN A 66 -16.66 -8.04 3.45
CA ASN A 66 -16.04 -9.17 4.15
C ASN A 66 -15.03 -8.71 5.20
N ASN A 67 -14.22 -7.67 4.90
CA ASN A 67 -13.20 -7.19 5.82
C ASN A 67 -13.72 -6.26 6.92
N GLY A 68 -14.96 -5.79 6.85
CA GLY A 68 -15.58 -4.92 7.85
C GLY A 68 -15.58 -3.43 7.50
N CYS A 69 -14.74 -2.98 6.57
CA CYS A 69 -14.66 -1.57 6.16
C CYS A 69 -15.76 -1.22 5.14
N LYS A 70 -17.02 -1.24 5.59
CA LYS A 70 -18.19 -1.17 4.68
C LYS A 70 -18.57 0.22 4.22
N THR A 71 -18.39 1.24 5.04
CA THR A 71 -18.94 2.58 4.77
C THR A 71 -18.00 3.68 5.20
N ARG A 72 -18.09 4.82 4.51
CA ARG A 72 -17.43 6.07 4.87
C ARG A 72 -18.27 6.93 5.82
N ILE A 73 -19.56 6.64 5.96
CA ILE A 73 -20.52 7.54 6.63
C ILE A 73 -20.36 7.51 8.15
N GLU A 74 -19.92 6.41 8.71
CA GLU A 74 -19.73 6.25 10.15
C GLU A 74 -18.24 6.48 10.50
N TRP A 75 -17.82 7.74 10.59
CA TRP A 75 -16.50 8.07 11.09
C TRP A 75 -16.50 7.99 12.62
N PRO A 76 -15.66 7.17 13.25
CA PRO A 76 -14.40 6.53 12.83
C PRO A 76 -14.52 5.03 12.48
N ALA A 77 -15.51 4.60 11.77
CA ALA A 77 -15.91 3.21 11.57
C ALA A 77 -15.18 2.43 10.46
N PHE A 78 -13.97 2.80 10.10
CA PHE A 78 -13.16 2.03 9.16
C PHE A 78 -12.30 0.98 9.86
N TYR A 79 -12.89 0.20 10.75
CA TYR A 79 -12.14 -0.82 11.44
C TYR A 79 -12.25 -2.15 10.70
N LEU A 80 -11.10 -2.76 10.46
CA LEU A 80 -11.04 -4.16 10.11
C LEU A 80 -11.67 -4.98 11.24
N LYS A 81 -12.38 -6.02 10.85
CA LYS A 81 -12.83 -7.02 11.83
C LYS A 81 -11.63 -7.63 12.53
N PRO A 82 -11.68 -7.83 13.86
CA PRO A 82 -10.53 -8.31 14.63
C PRO A 82 -9.95 -9.65 14.15
N GLU A 83 -10.79 -10.49 13.57
CA GLU A 83 -10.42 -11.82 13.08
C GLU A 83 -9.72 -11.79 11.71
N ILE A 84 -9.71 -10.64 11.02
CA ILE A 84 -9.14 -10.53 9.70
C ILE A 84 -7.64 -10.26 9.78
N ASN A 85 -6.87 -11.13 9.15
CA ASN A 85 -5.44 -10.96 9.00
C ASN A 85 -5.12 -10.08 7.79
N THR A 86 -4.09 -9.25 7.93
CA THR A 86 -3.54 -8.45 6.86
C THR A 86 -2.29 -9.12 6.27
N MET A 87 -1.87 -8.68 5.08
CA MET A 87 -0.62 -9.13 4.48
C MET A 87 0.59 -8.89 5.39
N PHE A 88 0.55 -7.84 6.22
CA PHE A 88 1.63 -7.54 7.17
C PHE A 88 1.78 -8.65 8.21
N LYS A 89 0.65 -9.18 8.72
CA LYS A 89 0.69 -10.30 9.66
C LYS A 89 1.30 -11.53 9.03
N TYR A 90 0.83 -11.93 7.84
CA TYR A 90 1.35 -13.11 7.14
C TYR A 90 2.85 -12.98 6.82
N LEU A 91 3.30 -11.82 6.37
CA LEU A 91 4.71 -11.59 6.08
C LEU A 91 5.57 -11.61 7.35
N ASN A 92 5.06 -11.07 8.46
CA ASN A 92 5.75 -11.14 9.74
C ASN A 92 5.86 -12.58 10.27
N GLU A 93 4.82 -13.42 10.05
CA GLU A 93 4.86 -14.85 10.38
C GLU A 93 5.91 -15.59 9.55
N GLU A 94 6.15 -15.15 8.31
CA GLU A 94 7.22 -15.65 7.42
C GLU A 94 8.58 -14.96 7.65
N ASN A 95 8.76 -14.30 8.80
CA ASN A 95 9.99 -13.61 9.19
C ASN A 95 10.43 -12.48 8.27
N PHE A 96 9.48 -11.78 7.63
CA PHE A 96 9.77 -10.52 6.97
C PHE A 96 9.84 -9.36 7.95
N ASN A 97 10.84 -8.51 7.81
CA ASN A 97 10.86 -7.20 8.46
C ASN A 97 10.00 -6.23 7.63
N THR A 98 8.99 -5.62 8.25
CA THR A 98 8.02 -4.78 7.56
C THR A 98 8.22 -3.31 7.91
N PHE A 99 8.37 -2.47 6.88
CA PHE A 99 8.60 -1.03 7.00
C PHE A 99 7.52 -0.28 6.20
N THR A 100 7.01 0.80 6.76
CA THR A 100 5.97 1.61 6.11
C THR A 100 6.20 3.09 6.30
N THR A 101 5.44 3.90 5.57
CA THR A 101 5.35 5.36 5.72
C THR A 101 3.90 5.80 5.89
N PHE A 102 3.12 5.08 6.67
CA PHE A 102 1.72 5.43 6.95
C PHE A 102 1.59 6.76 7.68
N THR A 103 0.62 7.53 7.27
CA THR A 103 0.26 8.78 7.94
C THR A 103 -0.52 8.49 9.24
N LYS A 104 -0.58 9.51 10.12
CA LYS A 104 -1.42 9.43 11.33
C LYS A 104 -2.90 9.20 11.02
N ALA A 105 -3.37 9.68 9.87
CA ALA A 105 -4.75 9.49 9.45
C ALA A 105 -5.04 8.02 9.14
N GLU A 106 -4.17 7.34 8.40
CA GLU A 106 -4.31 5.91 8.07
C GLU A 106 -4.27 5.05 9.34
N ILE A 107 -3.36 5.35 10.25
CA ILE A 107 -3.30 4.67 11.55
C ILE A 107 -4.59 4.86 12.36
N LYS A 108 -5.14 6.08 12.39
CA LYS A 108 -6.36 6.38 13.14
C LYS A 108 -7.62 5.75 12.54
N THR A 109 -7.63 5.47 11.25
CA THR A 109 -8.78 4.84 10.57
C THR A 109 -8.96 3.36 10.91
N GLY A 110 -8.01 2.74 11.61
CA GLY A 110 -8.06 1.33 11.94
C GLY A 110 -7.94 0.38 10.75
N ILE A 111 -7.39 0.87 9.63
CA ILE A 111 -7.14 0.07 8.42
C ILE A 111 -6.14 -1.06 8.71
N LEU A 112 -5.28 -0.82 9.68
CA LEU A 112 -4.37 -1.82 10.23
C LEU A 112 -4.87 -2.30 11.59
N SER A 113 -4.68 -3.56 11.88
CA SER A 113 -4.93 -4.07 13.22
C SER A 113 -3.95 -3.47 14.23
N LYS A 114 -4.35 -3.43 15.50
CA LYS A 114 -3.42 -3.00 16.56
C LYS A 114 -2.19 -3.90 16.66
N GLU A 115 -2.32 -5.15 16.29
CA GLU A 115 -1.23 -6.13 16.27
C GLU A 115 -0.25 -5.83 15.15
N ASP A 116 -0.75 -5.53 13.95
CA ASP A 116 0.10 -5.16 12.81
C ASP A 116 0.91 -3.89 13.11
N LEU A 117 0.28 -2.89 13.73
CA LEU A 117 0.96 -1.65 14.14
C LEU A 117 2.12 -1.85 15.12
N ARG A 118 2.09 -2.93 15.89
CA ARG A 118 3.21 -3.28 16.82
C ARG A 118 4.38 -3.96 16.11
N ARG A 119 4.13 -4.60 14.98
CA ARG A 119 5.11 -5.40 14.23
C ARG A 119 5.73 -4.68 13.06
N VAL A 120 5.10 -3.58 12.63
CA VAL A 120 5.50 -2.79 11.47
C VAL A 120 6.29 -1.57 11.94
N THR A 121 7.49 -1.40 11.44
CA THR A 121 8.26 -0.17 11.68
C THR A 121 7.73 0.93 10.78
N ASN A 122 7.09 1.95 11.37
CA ASN A 122 6.52 3.07 10.63
C ASN A 122 7.45 4.29 10.68
N TYR A 123 7.72 4.86 9.52
CA TYR A 123 8.47 6.10 9.35
C TYR A 123 7.53 7.26 9.04
N ASN A 124 7.88 8.47 9.48
CA ASN A 124 7.05 9.65 9.24
C ASN A 124 7.04 10.08 7.76
N SER A 125 8.07 9.70 7.02
CA SER A 125 8.19 10.01 5.59
C SER A 125 9.14 9.04 4.89
N ILE A 126 9.07 9.04 3.55
CA ILE A 126 10.03 8.33 2.69
C ILE A 126 11.47 8.82 2.96
N PHE A 127 11.67 10.11 3.24
CA PHE A 127 12.99 10.66 3.55
C PHE A 127 13.55 10.12 4.87
N ASP A 128 12.71 9.94 5.88
CA ASP A 128 13.15 9.37 7.15
C ASP A 128 13.54 7.90 6.99
N LEU A 129 12.76 7.15 6.23
CA LEU A 129 13.09 5.77 5.87
C LEU A 129 14.41 5.69 5.11
N TYR A 130 14.63 6.57 4.13
CA TYR A 130 15.89 6.62 3.37
C TYR A 130 17.09 6.98 4.23
N LYS A 131 16.96 7.96 5.13
CA LYS A 131 18.02 8.37 6.07
C LYS A 131 18.37 7.29 7.09
N SER A 132 17.44 6.40 7.41
CA SER A 132 17.66 5.32 8.40
C SER A 132 18.64 4.25 7.94
N ASP A 133 19.14 4.31 6.71
CA ASP A 133 19.99 3.30 6.07
C ASP A 133 19.35 1.89 5.97
N VAL A 134 18.12 1.72 6.40
CA VAL A 134 17.41 0.43 6.33
C VAL A 134 17.34 -0.09 4.90
N ILE A 135 17.13 0.81 3.93
CA ILE A 135 17.10 0.45 2.51
C ILE A 135 18.49 0.02 2.02
N LYS A 136 19.53 0.63 2.56
CA LYS A 136 20.93 0.35 2.19
C LYS A 136 21.46 -0.93 2.84
N GLN A 137 21.11 -1.14 4.10
CA GLN A 137 21.43 -2.39 4.78
C GLN A 137 20.64 -3.49 4.11
N SER A 138 21.32 -4.43 3.46
CA SER A 138 20.66 -5.57 2.80
C SER A 138 20.02 -6.50 3.83
N LEU A 139 18.89 -6.08 4.38
CA LEU A 139 18.06 -6.94 5.21
C LEU A 139 17.45 -8.00 4.29
N ASP A 140 17.75 -9.25 4.58
CA ASP A 140 17.06 -10.36 3.94
C ASP A 140 15.59 -10.37 4.38
N ASN A 141 14.70 -10.75 3.47
CA ASN A 141 13.26 -10.84 3.73
C ASN A 141 12.67 -9.55 4.32
N SER A 142 12.56 -8.51 3.49
CA SER A 142 11.99 -7.23 3.89
C SER A 142 10.84 -6.81 2.97
N LEU A 143 9.78 -6.25 3.56
CA LEU A 143 8.71 -5.54 2.87
C LEU A 143 8.81 -4.06 3.17
N PHE A 144 8.88 -3.25 2.11
CA PHE A 144 8.76 -1.79 2.17
C PHE A 144 7.44 -1.39 1.55
N PHE A 145 6.58 -0.76 2.33
CA PHE A 145 5.32 -0.16 1.87
C PHE A 145 5.43 1.36 1.95
N LEU A 146 5.41 2.03 0.80
CA LEU A 146 5.64 3.47 0.63
C LEU A 146 4.44 4.14 -0.03
#